data_4f0c30918f63093eb375c0152c63c316
#
_entry.id   4f0c30918f63093eb375c0152c63c316
#
_cell.length_a   1.000
_cell.length_b   1.000
_cell.length_c   1.000
_cell.angle_alpha   90.00
_cell.angle_beta   90.00
_cell.angle_gamma   90.00
#
_symmetry.space_group_name_H-M   'P 1'
#
loop_
_entity.id
_entity.type
_entity.pdbx_description
1 polymer ?
#
loop_
_entity_poly.entity_id
_entity_poly.type
_entity_poly.pdbx_seq_one_letter_code
_entity_poly.pdbx_strand_id
1 'polypeptide(L)'
;MSHFQILIIGGGTAGITVAAQLLRKDKSLQVAILEPSEKHYYQPAWTLVGAGTYKFEDTERSEARYIPKGVTWVKDKATELIPEKNLVKTARSGEITYDYLVLAPGLIMAPELLPGLSEVMDKGVVCSNYTNPNHTWEVLQNFKGGNAVFTQPTTPIKCGGAPQKIMYLAEEYFRRSGVRDKTKVIFATPGTVIFGVEDFAKTLTKIIADRDIILKTFYAPVKIDGAKQEITFKYIKGDFDEYSKKLDARIMEKMGGETEITIHYDMLHIAPPQQAPDFVRNSSVSMKEGPGKGWVDVDINTLQHLRFPNVFSLGDVAALPTAKTGAAVRKQAPVVVGNLLHLMKTKKVGEMKYEGYSSCPLVTGYSKMVLAEFKYDNVRDSDPLISTFVDTSKEQYSMWLLKKYVLPRMYWDMMLRGRA
;
A
#
# COMPACT_ATOMS: atom_id res chain seq x y z
N MET A 1 9.65 25.79 -22.24
CA MET A 1 8.82 25.67 -21.03
C MET A 1 7.40 25.35 -21.48
N SER A 2 6.85 24.23 -21.05
CA SER A 2 5.45 23.86 -21.35
C SER A 2 4.54 24.32 -20.20
N HIS A 3 3.29 24.69 -20.54
CA HIS A 3 2.30 25.09 -19.55
C HIS A 3 1.02 24.27 -19.70
N PHE A 4 0.41 23.85 -18.58
CA PHE A 4 -0.85 23.12 -18.56
C PHE A 4 -1.82 23.72 -17.55
N GLN A 5 -3.09 23.77 -17.91
CA GLN A 5 -4.14 24.20 -16.97
C GLN A 5 -4.19 23.30 -15.74
N ILE A 6 -4.18 21.97 -15.95
CA ILE A 6 -4.13 20.98 -14.88
C ILE A 6 -2.99 20.00 -15.16
N LEU A 7 -2.00 19.98 -14.27
CA LEU A 7 -0.92 18.99 -14.30
C LEU A 7 -1.17 17.93 -13.22
N ILE A 8 -1.11 16.67 -13.62
CA ILE A 8 -1.20 15.53 -12.70
C ILE A 8 0.17 14.84 -12.68
N ILE A 9 0.82 14.73 -11.53
CA ILE A 9 2.06 13.99 -11.36
C ILE A 9 1.74 12.57 -10.92
N GLY A 10 2.05 11.60 -11.76
CA GLY A 10 1.79 10.17 -11.58
C GLY A 10 0.62 9.66 -12.42
N GLY A 11 0.90 8.67 -13.27
CA GLY A 11 -0.06 7.93 -14.10
C GLY A 11 -0.56 6.64 -13.44
N GLY A 12 -0.37 6.47 -12.14
CA GLY A 12 -0.92 5.34 -11.40
C GLY A 12 -2.44 5.41 -11.25
N THR A 13 -2.99 4.54 -10.41
CA THR A 13 -4.44 4.43 -10.13
C THR A 13 -5.10 5.79 -9.89
N ALA A 14 -4.48 6.63 -9.06
CA ALA A 14 -5.06 7.91 -8.65
C ALA A 14 -5.06 8.93 -9.79
N GLY A 15 -3.92 9.12 -10.46
CA GLY A 15 -3.79 10.12 -11.51
C GLY A 15 -4.66 9.86 -12.71
N ILE A 16 -4.67 8.60 -13.22
CA ILE A 16 -5.55 8.22 -14.33
C ILE A 16 -7.03 8.39 -13.96
N THR A 17 -7.44 7.97 -12.75
CA THR A 17 -8.84 8.08 -12.32
C THR A 17 -9.28 9.54 -12.26
N VAL A 18 -8.44 10.44 -11.69
CA VAL A 18 -8.72 11.89 -11.65
C VAL A 18 -8.81 12.46 -13.07
N ALA A 19 -7.83 12.18 -13.93
CA ALA A 19 -7.83 12.67 -15.32
C ALA A 19 -9.08 12.21 -16.09
N ALA A 20 -9.44 10.93 -15.93
CA ALA A 20 -10.63 10.37 -16.58
C ALA A 20 -11.91 11.03 -16.07
N GLN A 21 -12.05 11.25 -14.77
CA GLN A 21 -13.21 11.93 -14.19
C GLN A 21 -13.29 13.39 -14.61
N LEU A 22 -12.18 14.13 -14.63
CA LEU A 22 -12.11 15.52 -15.10
C LEU A 22 -12.66 15.64 -16.53
N LEU A 23 -12.10 14.88 -17.47
CA LEU A 23 -12.51 14.93 -18.88
C LEU A 23 -13.92 14.38 -19.14
N ARG A 24 -14.47 13.57 -18.24
CA ARG A 24 -15.88 13.18 -18.28
C ARG A 24 -16.82 14.31 -17.85
N LYS A 25 -16.35 15.18 -16.95
CA LYS A 25 -17.11 16.36 -16.49
C LYS A 25 -17.02 17.51 -17.49
N ASP A 26 -15.81 17.76 -18.01
CA ASP A 26 -15.57 18.83 -18.96
C ASP A 26 -14.44 18.43 -19.94
N LYS A 27 -14.79 18.23 -21.20
CA LYS A 27 -13.87 17.85 -22.28
C LYS A 27 -12.97 18.98 -22.75
N SER A 28 -13.25 20.24 -22.36
CA SER A 28 -12.46 21.41 -22.76
C SER A 28 -11.22 21.62 -21.91
N LEU A 29 -11.08 20.89 -20.77
CA LEU A 29 -9.96 21.01 -19.84
C LEU A 29 -8.65 20.56 -20.51
N GLN A 30 -7.61 21.36 -20.32
CA GLN A 30 -6.24 21.04 -20.73
C GLN A 30 -5.52 20.27 -19.60
N VAL A 31 -5.62 18.94 -19.64
CA VAL A 31 -5.07 18.05 -18.63
C VAL A 31 -3.80 17.39 -19.14
N ALA A 32 -2.73 17.42 -18.37
CA ALA A 32 -1.53 16.63 -18.61
C ALA A 32 -1.26 15.64 -17.48
N ILE A 33 -0.75 14.47 -17.82
CA ILE A 33 -0.19 13.49 -16.87
C ILE A 33 1.31 13.39 -17.11
N LEU A 34 2.10 13.60 -16.05
CA LEU A 34 3.55 13.35 -16.03
C LEU A 34 3.80 11.97 -15.43
N GLU A 35 4.14 11.00 -16.28
CA GLU A 35 4.34 9.58 -15.90
C GLU A 35 5.44 8.93 -16.76
N PRO A 36 6.51 8.43 -16.15
CA PRO A 36 7.61 7.80 -16.89
C PRO A 36 7.33 6.37 -17.34
N SER A 37 6.42 5.65 -16.66
CA SER A 37 6.18 4.23 -16.93
C SER A 37 5.27 4.02 -18.15
N GLU A 38 5.62 3.06 -19.00
CA GLU A 38 4.76 2.60 -20.09
C GLU A 38 3.88 1.40 -19.70
N LYS A 39 4.00 0.95 -18.44
CA LYS A 39 3.28 -0.19 -17.88
C LYS A 39 2.46 0.23 -16.67
N HIS A 40 1.24 -0.25 -16.63
CA HIS A 40 0.32 -0.08 -15.51
C HIS A 40 0.04 -1.42 -14.85
N TYR A 41 0.11 -1.47 -13.51
CA TYR A 41 -0.05 -2.70 -12.76
C TYR A 41 -1.25 -2.67 -11.83
N TYR A 42 -2.06 -3.73 -11.85
CA TYR A 42 -3.05 -4.00 -10.81
C TYR A 42 -2.40 -4.69 -9.61
N GLN A 43 -1.66 -3.92 -8.83
CA GLN A 43 -0.89 -4.41 -7.67
C GLN A 43 -1.73 -5.10 -6.58
N PRO A 44 -3.04 -4.80 -6.38
CA PRO A 44 -3.86 -5.55 -5.43
C PRO A 44 -3.93 -7.07 -5.66
N ALA A 45 -3.58 -7.57 -6.84
CA ALA A 45 -3.49 -9.02 -7.13
C ALA A 45 -2.12 -9.62 -6.77
N TRP A 46 -1.09 -8.84 -6.45
CA TRP A 46 0.27 -9.35 -6.24
C TRP A 46 0.38 -10.33 -5.06
N THR A 47 -0.43 -10.19 -4.01
CA THR A 47 -0.50 -11.22 -2.95
C THR A 47 -1.04 -12.54 -3.47
N LEU A 48 -1.93 -12.53 -4.47
CA LEU A 48 -2.45 -13.74 -5.11
C LEU A 48 -1.42 -14.35 -6.07
N VAL A 49 -0.60 -13.51 -6.73
CA VAL A 49 0.55 -13.96 -7.54
C VAL A 49 1.56 -14.65 -6.63
N GLY A 50 1.98 -14.01 -5.53
CA GLY A 50 2.90 -14.57 -4.55
C GLY A 50 2.44 -15.86 -3.88
N ALA A 51 1.15 -16.20 -4.03
CA ALA A 51 0.57 -17.47 -3.58
C ALA A 51 0.19 -18.43 -4.74
N GLY A 52 0.61 -18.14 -5.97
CA GLY A 52 0.40 -19.00 -7.13
C GLY A 52 -1.05 -19.07 -7.63
N THR A 53 -1.96 -18.16 -7.20
CA THR A 53 -3.38 -18.20 -7.61
C THR A 53 -3.77 -17.17 -8.66
N TYR A 54 -2.82 -16.35 -9.09
CA TYR A 54 -2.99 -15.33 -10.13
C TYR A 54 -1.70 -15.21 -10.94
N LYS A 55 -1.78 -14.94 -12.23
CA LYS A 55 -0.59 -14.76 -13.07
C LYS A 55 -0.12 -13.31 -13.00
N PHE A 56 1.18 -13.08 -12.94
CA PHE A 56 1.75 -11.74 -12.89
C PHE A 56 1.41 -10.94 -14.15
N GLU A 57 1.49 -11.58 -15.32
CA GLU A 57 1.20 -10.98 -16.62
C GLU A 57 -0.24 -10.45 -16.70
N ASP A 58 -1.19 -11.10 -16.01
CA ASP A 58 -2.58 -10.66 -15.95
C ASP A 58 -2.76 -9.38 -15.13
N THR A 59 -1.76 -9.01 -14.33
CA THR A 59 -1.76 -7.75 -13.56
C THR A 59 -1.23 -6.56 -14.36
N GLU A 60 -0.55 -6.79 -15.48
CA GLU A 60 0.10 -5.77 -16.30
C GLU A 60 -0.76 -5.37 -17.50
N ARG A 61 -0.77 -4.08 -17.82
CA ARG A 61 -1.35 -3.51 -19.04
C ARG A 61 -0.46 -2.36 -19.53
N SER A 62 -0.56 -2.06 -20.85
CA SER A 62 0.08 -0.85 -21.38
C SER A 62 -0.57 0.40 -20.77
N GLU A 63 0.24 1.31 -20.24
CA GLU A 63 -0.18 2.61 -19.71
C GLU A 63 -0.97 3.42 -20.75
N ALA A 64 -0.50 3.43 -22.01
CA ALA A 64 -1.15 4.13 -23.12
C ALA A 64 -2.62 3.76 -23.30
N ARG A 65 -3.02 2.54 -22.94
CA ARG A 65 -4.41 2.08 -23.02
C ARG A 65 -5.34 2.80 -22.04
N TYR A 66 -4.77 3.28 -20.93
CA TYR A 66 -5.53 3.85 -19.80
C TYR A 66 -5.37 5.35 -19.66
N ILE A 67 -4.33 5.96 -20.26
CA ILE A 67 -4.29 7.42 -20.40
C ILE A 67 -5.57 7.87 -21.13
N PRO A 68 -6.42 8.72 -20.53
CA PRO A 68 -7.68 9.11 -21.12
C PRO A 68 -7.47 9.90 -22.42
N LYS A 69 -8.34 9.65 -23.42
CA LYS A 69 -8.29 10.41 -24.66
C LYS A 69 -8.50 11.92 -24.40
N GLY A 70 -7.59 12.74 -24.91
CA GLY A 70 -7.59 14.19 -24.65
C GLY A 70 -6.61 14.62 -23.55
N VAL A 71 -5.99 13.69 -22.83
CA VAL A 71 -4.91 14.00 -21.91
C VAL A 71 -3.58 14.04 -22.64
N THR A 72 -2.75 15.04 -22.36
CA THR A 72 -1.35 15.07 -22.78
C THR A 72 -0.52 14.18 -21.85
N TRP A 73 0.03 13.10 -22.38
CA TRP A 73 0.94 12.26 -21.61
C TRP A 73 2.39 12.73 -21.82
N VAL A 74 3.00 13.27 -20.74
CA VAL A 74 4.42 13.61 -20.68
C VAL A 74 5.15 12.38 -20.14
N LYS A 75 5.87 11.66 -21.03
CA LYS A 75 6.61 10.43 -20.66
C LYS A 75 7.94 10.78 -20.00
N ASP A 76 7.86 11.33 -18.80
CA ASP A 76 9.02 11.75 -18.01
C ASP A 76 8.71 11.70 -16.51
N LYS A 77 9.73 11.87 -15.69
CA LYS A 77 9.57 11.91 -14.22
C LYS A 77 9.85 13.30 -13.67
N ALA A 78 9.10 13.70 -12.65
CA ALA A 78 9.38 14.86 -11.83
C ALA A 78 10.69 14.65 -11.04
N THR A 79 11.53 15.66 -11.01
CA THR A 79 12.79 15.69 -10.26
C THR A 79 12.80 16.73 -9.14
N GLU A 80 12.07 17.84 -9.33
CA GLU A 80 11.94 18.91 -8.35
C GLU A 80 10.55 19.55 -8.47
N LEU A 81 9.96 19.91 -7.36
CA LEU A 81 8.68 20.62 -7.28
C LEU A 81 8.86 21.92 -6.54
N ILE A 82 8.53 23.05 -7.19
CA ILE A 82 8.60 24.41 -6.67
C ILE A 82 7.19 25.02 -6.71
N PRO A 83 6.33 24.69 -5.74
CA PRO A 83 4.92 25.06 -5.77
C PRO A 83 4.70 26.58 -5.64
N GLU A 84 5.63 27.31 -5.02
CA GLU A 84 5.61 28.78 -4.92
C GLU A 84 5.67 29.47 -6.29
N LYS A 85 6.18 28.76 -7.31
CA LYS A 85 6.30 29.24 -8.69
C LYS A 85 5.37 28.48 -9.65
N ASN A 86 4.52 27.61 -9.14
CA ASN A 86 3.72 26.67 -9.95
C ASN A 86 4.57 25.90 -10.98
N LEU A 87 5.75 25.39 -10.56
CA LEU A 87 6.77 24.85 -11.41
C LEU A 87 7.18 23.43 -11.01
N VAL A 88 7.29 22.55 -12.00
CA VAL A 88 7.88 21.21 -11.89
C VAL A 88 9.07 21.12 -12.83
N LYS A 89 10.22 20.68 -12.32
CA LYS A 89 11.34 20.25 -13.15
C LYS A 89 11.25 18.77 -13.43
N THR A 90 11.59 18.40 -14.62
CA THR A 90 11.57 17.01 -15.09
C THR A 90 12.97 16.54 -15.47
N ALA A 91 13.14 15.23 -15.63
CA ALA A 91 14.47 14.68 -15.94
C ALA A 91 14.95 15.01 -17.36
N ARG A 92 14.04 15.14 -18.34
CA ARG A 92 14.38 15.29 -19.78
C ARG A 92 13.56 16.37 -20.47
N SER A 93 12.32 16.59 -20.08
CA SER A 93 11.37 17.51 -20.74
C SER A 93 11.52 18.97 -20.29
N GLY A 94 12.50 19.25 -19.39
CA GLY A 94 12.73 20.59 -18.87
C GLY A 94 11.72 21.02 -17.82
N GLU A 95 11.34 22.28 -17.85
CA GLU A 95 10.43 22.89 -16.89
C GLU A 95 8.98 22.90 -17.40
N ILE A 96 8.05 22.55 -16.50
CA ILE A 96 6.59 22.54 -16.75
C ILE A 96 5.93 23.44 -15.73
N THR A 97 5.10 24.36 -16.18
CA THR A 97 4.26 25.20 -15.32
C THR A 97 2.80 24.76 -15.38
N TYR A 98 2.03 25.14 -14.36
CA TYR A 98 0.63 24.76 -14.24
C TYR A 98 -0.21 25.84 -13.56
N ASP A 99 -1.52 25.85 -13.85
CA ASP A 99 -2.47 26.62 -13.04
C ASP A 99 -2.88 25.82 -11.78
N TYR A 100 -3.16 24.52 -11.95
CA TYR A 100 -3.56 23.60 -10.89
C TYR A 100 -2.73 22.32 -10.95
N LEU A 101 -2.41 21.78 -9.77
CA LEU A 101 -1.59 20.58 -9.62
C LEU A 101 -2.34 19.49 -8.84
N VAL A 102 -2.27 18.26 -9.34
CA VAL A 102 -2.68 17.06 -8.60
C VAL A 102 -1.47 16.16 -8.38
N LEU A 103 -1.10 15.94 -7.12
CA LEU A 103 0.00 15.07 -6.73
C LEU A 103 -0.51 13.65 -6.46
N ALA A 104 -0.15 12.72 -7.33
CA ALA A 104 -0.55 11.31 -7.27
C ALA A 104 0.59 10.34 -7.66
N PRO A 105 1.89 10.63 -7.37
CA PRO A 105 3.01 9.80 -7.81
C PRO A 105 3.12 8.48 -7.03
N GLY A 106 2.24 8.23 -6.07
CA GLY A 106 2.32 7.06 -5.21
C GLY A 106 3.47 7.15 -4.20
N LEU A 107 4.16 6.03 -3.99
CA LEU A 107 5.27 5.89 -3.05
C LEU A 107 6.40 5.06 -3.68
N ILE A 108 7.56 5.09 -3.03
CA ILE A 108 8.74 4.28 -3.40
C ILE A 108 9.08 3.29 -2.28
N MET A 109 9.66 2.16 -2.69
CA MET A 109 10.29 1.23 -1.76
C MET A 109 11.65 1.80 -1.33
N ALA A 110 11.96 1.71 -0.05
CA ALA A 110 13.15 2.28 0.57
C ALA A 110 13.90 1.20 1.39
N PRO A 111 14.42 0.14 0.73
CA PRO A 111 15.09 -0.95 1.42
C PRO A 111 16.34 -0.49 2.20
N GLU A 112 16.96 0.61 1.80
CA GLU A 112 18.10 1.23 2.48
C GLU A 112 17.79 1.71 3.91
N LEU A 113 16.50 1.91 4.24
CA LEU A 113 16.08 2.28 5.60
C LEU A 113 16.10 1.12 6.59
N LEU A 114 16.29 -0.11 6.11
CA LEU A 114 16.50 -1.29 6.95
C LEU A 114 17.85 -1.91 6.63
N PRO A 115 18.87 -1.69 7.48
CA PRO A 115 20.22 -2.22 7.28
C PRO A 115 20.23 -3.71 6.94
N GLY A 116 20.98 -4.07 5.88
CA GLY A 116 21.10 -5.42 5.36
C GLY A 116 19.97 -5.85 4.39
N LEU A 117 18.90 -5.05 4.25
CA LEU A 117 17.80 -5.44 3.35
C LEU A 117 18.18 -5.30 1.88
N SER A 118 18.85 -4.22 1.49
CA SER A 118 19.21 -3.98 0.07
C SER A 118 20.05 -5.08 -0.54
N GLU A 119 20.85 -5.77 0.27
CA GLU A 119 21.74 -6.85 -0.16
C GLU A 119 21.00 -8.15 -0.45
N VAL A 120 19.91 -8.40 0.28
CA VAL A 120 19.19 -9.70 0.29
C VAL A 120 17.79 -9.65 -0.31
N MET A 121 17.20 -8.47 -0.51
CA MET A 121 15.84 -8.34 -0.99
C MET A 121 15.64 -9.00 -2.36
N ASP A 122 14.60 -9.84 -2.45
CA ASP A 122 14.27 -10.66 -3.63
C ASP A 122 15.40 -11.60 -4.07
N LYS A 123 16.19 -12.10 -3.11
CA LYS A 123 17.26 -13.09 -3.35
C LYS A 123 17.15 -14.27 -2.39
N GLY A 124 17.46 -15.46 -2.89
CA GLY A 124 17.45 -16.68 -2.08
C GLY A 124 16.10 -16.92 -1.38
N VAL A 125 16.12 -17.00 -0.06
CA VAL A 125 14.93 -17.24 0.77
C VAL A 125 14.24 -15.94 1.27
N VAL A 126 14.74 -14.78 0.85
CA VAL A 126 14.16 -13.47 1.19
C VAL A 126 13.31 -12.97 0.02
N CYS A 127 12.05 -12.70 0.25
CA CYS A 127 11.09 -12.35 -0.79
C CYS A 127 10.13 -11.23 -0.35
N SER A 128 9.53 -10.57 -1.33
CA SER A 128 8.50 -9.57 -1.09
C SER A 128 7.48 -9.52 -2.22
N ASN A 129 6.21 -9.66 -1.89
CA ASN A 129 5.15 -9.44 -2.87
C ASN A 129 4.85 -7.95 -3.13
N TYR A 130 5.62 -7.03 -2.53
CA TYR A 130 5.61 -5.60 -2.88
C TYR A 130 6.52 -5.26 -4.07
N THR A 131 7.52 -6.11 -4.34
CA THR A 131 8.57 -5.90 -5.35
C THR A 131 8.58 -7.01 -6.39
N ASN A 132 8.67 -8.28 -5.97
CA ASN A 132 8.73 -9.44 -6.86
C ASN A 132 7.81 -10.57 -6.37
N PRO A 133 6.50 -10.54 -6.69
CA PRO A 133 5.59 -11.58 -6.25
C PRO A 133 5.86 -12.96 -6.88
N ASN A 134 6.49 -13.03 -8.08
CA ASN A 134 6.90 -14.31 -8.67
C ASN A 134 7.97 -14.99 -7.82
N HIS A 135 9.00 -14.23 -7.38
CA HIS A 135 10.01 -14.76 -6.47
C HIS A 135 9.40 -15.19 -5.13
N THR A 136 8.40 -14.47 -4.61
CA THR A 136 7.67 -14.91 -3.41
C THR A 136 7.05 -16.30 -3.62
N TRP A 137 6.45 -16.55 -4.78
CA TRP A 137 5.89 -17.85 -5.09
C TRP A 137 6.96 -18.96 -5.22
N GLU A 138 8.09 -18.65 -5.85
CA GLU A 138 9.24 -19.56 -5.95
C GLU A 138 9.78 -19.95 -4.56
N VAL A 139 9.93 -18.98 -3.65
CA VAL A 139 10.37 -19.23 -2.27
C VAL A 139 9.39 -20.15 -1.55
N LEU A 140 8.07 -19.90 -1.66
CA LEU A 140 7.06 -20.74 -1.03
C LEU A 140 7.11 -22.18 -1.55
N GLN A 141 7.27 -22.37 -2.87
CA GLN A 141 7.35 -23.71 -3.48
C GLN A 141 8.59 -24.50 -3.05
N ASN A 142 9.70 -23.80 -2.83
CA ASN A 142 10.97 -24.43 -2.46
C ASN A 142 11.15 -24.61 -0.95
N PHE A 143 10.29 -24.01 -0.12
CA PHE A 143 10.39 -24.06 1.33
C PHE A 143 10.16 -25.48 1.86
N LYS A 144 11.04 -25.95 2.79
CA LYS A 144 11.04 -27.33 3.30
C LYS A 144 10.68 -27.45 4.79
N GLY A 145 10.41 -26.33 5.46
CA GLY A 145 10.15 -26.25 6.89
C GLY A 145 11.12 -25.33 7.59
N GLY A 146 10.97 -25.16 8.89
CA GLY A 146 11.72 -24.21 9.71
C GLY A 146 10.92 -22.94 10.03
N ASN A 147 11.60 -21.82 10.27
CA ASN A 147 10.97 -20.55 10.57
C ASN A 147 10.59 -19.78 9.30
N ALA A 148 9.31 -19.68 9.02
CA ALA A 148 8.74 -18.82 8.00
C ALA A 148 8.34 -17.47 8.63
N VAL A 149 9.17 -16.45 8.45
CA VAL A 149 9.00 -15.14 9.08
C VAL A 149 8.35 -14.17 8.09
N PHE A 150 7.28 -13.51 8.51
CA PHE A 150 6.58 -12.46 7.80
C PHE A 150 6.62 -11.18 8.62
N THR A 151 6.92 -10.03 7.98
CA THR A 151 7.15 -8.79 8.71
C THR A 151 6.31 -7.62 8.19
N GLN A 152 6.19 -6.61 9.06
CA GLN A 152 5.65 -5.31 8.74
C GLN A 152 6.65 -4.23 9.18
N PRO A 153 6.94 -3.19 8.36
CA PRO A 153 7.86 -2.12 8.73
C PRO A 153 7.20 -1.11 9.68
N THR A 154 8.00 -0.20 10.22
CA THR A 154 7.53 0.94 11.04
C THR A 154 7.02 2.11 10.19
N THR A 155 7.36 2.16 8.90
CA THR A 155 6.89 3.22 7.99
C THR A 155 5.45 2.96 7.55
N PRO A 156 4.70 4.02 7.16
CA PRO A 156 3.44 3.83 6.46
C PRO A 156 3.64 3.02 5.17
N ILE A 157 2.75 2.06 4.90
CA ILE A 157 2.83 1.21 3.71
C ILE A 157 1.52 1.22 2.91
N LYS A 158 1.63 1.01 1.59
CA LYS A 158 0.45 0.71 0.79
C LYS A 158 -0.10 -0.65 1.19
N CYS A 159 -1.43 -0.74 1.34
CA CYS A 159 -2.13 -1.96 1.75
C CYS A 159 -1.53 -2.60 3.01
N GLY A 160 -1.68 -1.96 4.17
CA GLY A 160 -1.17 -2.45 5.46
C GLY A 160 -1.55 -3.89 5.83
N GLY A 161 -2.59 -4.45 5.21
CA GLY A 161 -2.94 -5.86 5.35
C GLY A 161 -2.20 -6.82 4.40
N ALA A 162 -1.39 -6.34 3.45
CA ALA A 162 -0.74 -7.24 2.49
C ALA A 162 0.26 -8.21 3.13
N PRO A 163 1.06 -7.84 4.15
CA PRO A 163 1.98 -8.78 4.82
C PRO A 163 1.24 -9.95 5.47
N GLN A 164 0.12 -9.69 6.14
CA GLN A 164 -0.66 -10.78 6.75
C GLN A 164 -1.41 -11.64 5.72
N LYS A 165 -1.83 -11.08 4.57
CA LYS A 165 -2.47 -11.88 3.51
C LYS A 165 -1.54 -12.97 2.98
N ILE A 166 -0.31 -12.62 2.65
CA ILE A 166 0.65 -13.61 2.14
C ILE A 166 1.04 -14.61 3.22
N MET A 167 1.08 -14.22 4.49
CA MET A 167 1.29 -15.13 5.61
C MET A 167 0.18 -16.20 5.68
N TYR A 168 -1.11 -15.81 5.62
CA TYR A 168 -2.22 -16.76 5.64
C TYR A 168 -2.22 -17.70 4.43
N LEU A 169 -1.92 -17.15 3.25
CA LEU A 169 -1.82 -17.93 2.03
C LEU A 169 -0.63 -18.92 2.08
N ALA A 170 0.52 -18.49 2.58
CA ALA A 170 1.69 -19.32 2.77
C ALA A 170 1.41 -20.46 3.78
N GLU A 171 0.78 -20.12 4.91
CA GLU A 171 0.40 -21.11 5.93
C GLU A 171 -0.49 -22.22 5.34
N GLU A 172 -1.52 -21.84 4.56
CA GLU A 172 -2.38 -22.82 3.91
C GLU A 172 -1.63 -23.61 2.81
N TYR A 173 -0.71 -22.97 2.08
CA TYR A 173 0.14 -23.66 1.12
C TYR A 173 1.04 -24.69 1.81
N PHE A 174 1.63 -24.34 2.95
CA PHE A 174 2.46 -25.29 3.73
C PHE A 174 1.66 -26.51 4.21
N ARG A 175 0.40 -26.36 4.56
CA ARG A 175 -0.50 -27.50 4.84
C ARG A 175 -0.72 -28.37 3.59
N ARG A 176 -1.00 -27.75 2.45
CA ARG A 176 -1.24 -28.45 1.19
C ARG A 176 -0.01 -29.18 0.65
N SER A 177 1.18 -28.61 0.87
CA SER A 177 2.45 -29.21 0.44
C SER A 177 3.04 -30.21 1.46
N GLY A 178 2.39 -30.40 2.62
CA GLY A 178 2.82 -31.34 3.65
C GLY A 178 4.05 -30.89 4.46
N VAL A 179 4.39 -29.59 4.46
CA VAL A 179 5.53 -29.08 5.23
C VAL A 179 5.10 -28.33 6.50
N ARG A 180 3.78 -28.15 6.74
CA ARG A 180 3.27 -27.33 7.86
C ARG A 180 3.71 -27.82 9.23
N ASP A 181 3.75 -29.13 9.46
CA ASP A 181 4.14 -29.71 10.74
C ASP A 181 5.62 -29.46 11.09
N LYS A 182 6.43 -29.17 10.08
CA LYS A 182 7.86 -28.82 10.23
C LYS A 182 8.09 -27.31 10.21
N THR A 183 7.01 -26.49 10.21
CA THR A 183 7.09 -25.06 9.99
C THR A 183 6.56 -24.28 11.19
N LYS A 184 7.30 -23.27 11.63
CA LYS A 184 6.82 -22.20 12.49
C LYS A 184 6.49 -21.00 11.63
N VAL A 185 5.20 -20.66 11.53
CA VAL A 185 4.73 -19.47 10.82
C VAL A 185 4.71 -18.31 11.81
N ILE A 186 5.51 -17.29 11.56
CA ILE A 186 5.73 -16.17 12.49
C ILE A 186 5.32 -14.88 11.79
N PHE A 187 4.46 -14.10 12.42
CA PHE A 187 4.15 -12.73 11.99
C PHE A 187 4.66 -11.73 13.00
N ALA A 188 5.69 -10.96 12.63
CA ALA A 188 6.31 -9.93 13.45
C ALA A 188 5.91 -8.53 12.97
N THR A 189 5.30 -7.74 13.85
CA THR A 189 4.77 -6.42 13.52
C THR A 189 5.08 -5.40 14.61
N PRO A 190 5.40 -4.14 14.26
CA PRO A 190 5.46 -3.05 15.25
C PRO A 190 4.09 -2.69 15.83
N GLY A 191 3.00 -3.14 15.19
CA GLY A 191 1.64 -2.92 15.67
C GLY A 191 1.34 -3.59 17.01
N THR A 192 0.35 -3.07 17.70
CA THR A 192 -0.12 -3.58 18.99
C THR A 192 -1.11 -4.74 18.87
N VAL A 193 -1.77 -4.82 17.71
CA VAL A 193 -2.80 -5.81 17.35
C VAL A 193 -2.65 -6.22 15.89
N ILE A 194 -3.28 -7.31 15.50
CA ILE A 194 -3.24 -7.80 14.11
C ILE A 194 -3.97 -6.89 13.12
N PHE A 195 -4.99 -6.16 13.58
CA PHE A 195 -5.77 -5.23 12.77
C PHE A 195 -6.45 -4.16 13.65
N GLY A 196 -6.49 -2.90 13.19
CA GLY A 196 -6.98 -1.78 13.99
C GLY A 196 -8.49 -1.72 14.21
N VAL A 197 -9.30 -2.39 13.39
CA VAL A 197 -10.78 -2.43 13.53
C VAL A 197 -11.17 -3.68 14.28
N GLU A 198 -11.83 -3.53 15.43
CA GLU A 198 -12.07 -4.58 16.41
C GLU A 198 -12.82 -5.80 15.84
N ASP A 199 -13.89 -5.60 15.07
CA ASP A 199 -14.67 -6.69 14.51
C ASP A 199 -13.86 -7.62 13.60
N PHE A 200 -12.98 -7.02 12.79
CA PHE A 200 -12.08 -7.79 11.92
C PHE A 200 -10.93 -8.39 12.73
N ALA A 201 -10.42 -7.67 13.73
CA ALA A 201 -9.35 -8.15 14.61
C ALA A 201 -9.78 -9.43 15.36
N LYS A 202 -11.01 -9.52 15.86
CA LYS A 202 -11.56 -10.71 16.52
C LYS A 202 -11.48 -11.95 15.61
N THR A 203 -11.94 -11.81 14.37
CA THR A 203 -11.89 -12.91 13.39
C THR A 203 -10.46 -13.31 13.05
N LEU A 204 -9.58 -12.32 12.80
CA LEU A 204 -8.19 -12.60 12.45
C LEU A 204 -7.39 -13.23 13.61
N THR A 205 -7.64 -12.79 14.84
CA THR A 205 -7.04 -13.39 16.05
C THR A 205 -7.46 -14.86 16.20
N LYS A 206 -8.74 -15.15 15.94
CA LYS A 206 -9.20 -16.55 15.95
C LYS A 206 -8.50 -17.38 14.87
N ILE A 207 -8.37 -16.87 13.65
CA ILE A 207 -7.68 -17.55 12.55
C ILE A 207 -6.23 -17.84 12.90
N ILE A 208 -5.52 -16.88 13.54
CA ILE A 208 -4.15 -17.02 14.01
C ILE A 208 -4.04 -18.15 15.03
N ALA A 209 -4.94 -18.17 16.02
CA ALA A 209 -4.97 -19.20 17.05
C ALA A 209 -5.29 -20.59 16.48
N ASP A 210 -6.35 -20.70 15.66
CA ASP A 210 -6.79 -21.97 15.04
C ASP A 210 -5.71 -22.59 14.13
N ARG A 211 -4.78 -21.78 13.60
CA ARG A 211 -3.74 -22.22 12.67
C ARG A 211 -2.36 -22.28 13.30
N ASP A 212 -2.24 -22.13 14.61
CA ASP A 212 -0.96 -22.10 15.34
C ASP A 212 0.07 -21.15 14.67
N ILE A 213 -0.38 -19.93 14.32
CA ILE A 213 0.48 -18.87 13.81
C ILE A 213 1.02 -18.08 15.01
N ILE A 214 2.31 -17.84 15.04
CA ILE A 214 2.98 -17.11 16.13
C ILE A 214 2.94 -15.61 15.80
N LEU A 215 2.09 -14.87 16.52
CA LEU A 215 2.00 -13.41 16.38
C LEU A 215 2.95 -12.74 17.38
N LYS A 216 3.87 -11.94 16.86
CA LYS A 216 4.80 -11.09 17.64
C LYS A 216 4.45 -9.63 17.41
N THR A 217 3.76 -9.02 18.37
CA THR A 217 3.44 -7.58 18.38
C THR A 217 4.55 -6.77 19.04
N PHE A 218 4.62 -5.47 18.73
CA PHE A 218 5.68 -4.55 19.22
C PHE A 218 7.08 -4.88 18.69
N TYR A 219 7.19 -5.64 17.60
CA TYR A 219 8.44 -6.01 16.94
C TYR A 219 8.73 -5.08 15.76
N ALA A 220 9.58 -4.09 15.97
CA ALA A 220 10.04 -3.17 14.93
C ALA A 220 11.31 -3.72 14.27
N PRO A 221 11.32 -4.08 12.97
CA PRO A 221 12.52 -4.58 12.32
C PRO A 221 13.58 -3.49 12.24
N VAL A 222 14.84 -3.83 12.62
CA VAL A 222 15.96 -2.88 12.65
C VAL A 222 17.18 -3.33 11.86
N LYS A 223 17.33 -4.63 11.58
CA LYS A 223 18.49 -5.15 10.84
C LYS A 223 18.23 -6.55 10.28
N ILE A 224 18.83 -6.85 9.13
CA ILE A 224 18.91 -8.19 8.55
C ILE A 224 20.38 -8.57 8.37
N ASP A 225 20.72 -9.80 8.81
CA ASP A 225 22.00 -10.45 8.53
C ASP A 225 21.73 -11.62 7.56
N GLY A 226 21.94 -11.37 6.27
CA GLY A 226 21.65 -12.36 5.23
C GLY A 226 22.57 -13.59 5.28
N ALA A 227 23.82 -13.43 5.75
CA ALA A 227 24.75 -14.54 5.85
C ALA A 227 24.37 -15.53 6.97
N LYS A 228 23.78 -15.02 8.06
CA LYS A 228 23.29 -15.84 9.16
C LYS A 228 21.81 -16.20 9.02
N GLN A 229 21.11 -15.66 8.05
CA GLN A 229 19.66 -15.76 7.92
C GLN A 229 18.94 -15.31 9.20
N GLU A 230 19.29 -14.13 9.69
CA GLU A 230 18.75 -13.57 10.92
C GLU A 230 18.13 -12.21 10.67
N ILE A 231 16.96 -11.98 11.28
CA ILE A 231 16.32 -10.67 11.36
C ILE A 231 16.27 -10.21 12.81
N THR A 232 16.69 -8.97 13.05
CA THR A 232 16.70 -8.35 14.38
C THR A 232 15.58 -7.32 14.47
N PHE A 233 14.86 -7.37 15.59
CA PHE A 233 13.77 -6.47 15.93
C PHE A 233 14.09 -5.71 17.22
N LYS A 234 13.69 -4.45 17.27
CA LYS A 234 13.58 -3.72 18.53
C LYS A 234 12.20 -3.99 19.13
N TYR A 235 12.16 -4.37 20.42
CA TYR A 235 10.90 -4.49 21.16
C TYR A 235 10.50 -3.11 21.70
N ILE A 236 9.35 -2.58 21.22
CA ILE A 236 8.97 -1.18 21.42
C ILE A 236 7.89 -0.95 22.49
N LYS A 237 7.51 -1.98 23.27
CA LYS A 237 6.51 -1.85 24.34
C LYS A 237 7.07 -1.20 25.64
N GLY A 238 8.37 -1.21 25.83
CA GLY A 238 9.04 -0.61 26.99
C GLY A 238 9.54 -1.61 28.03
N ASP A 239 8.83 -2.69 28.30
CA ASP A 239 9.20 -3.70 29.35
C ASP A 239 10.13 -4.78 28.79
N PHE A 240 11.26 -4.36 28.25
CA PHE A 240 12.19 -5.27 27.59
C PHE A 240 12.83 -6.27 28.56
N ASP A 241 13.20 -5.85 29.75
CA ASP A 241 13.82 -6.72 30.76
C ASP A 241 12.90 -7.85 31.21
N GLU A 242 11.60 -7.58 31.32
CA GLU A 242 10.61 -8.62 31.60
C GLU A 242 10.41 -9.53 30.41
N TYR A 243 10.36 -8.95 29.18
CA TYR A 243 10.18 -9.71 27.97
C TYR A 243 11.38 -10.63 27.66
N SER A 244 12.61 -10.17 27.85
CA SER A 244 13.84 -10.93 27.57
C SER A 244 13.91 -12.25 28.35
N LYS A 245 13.25 -12.33 29.51
CA LYS A 245 13.12 -13.56 30.32
C LYS A 245 12.13 -14.58 29.70
N LYS A 246 11.35 -14.18 28.70
CA LYS A 246 10.28 -14.99 28.07
C LYS A 246 10.53 -15.20 26.58
N LEU A 247 11.81 -15.19 26.13
CA LEU A 247 12.16 -15.44 24.73
C LEU A 247 11.62 -16.80 24.28
N ASP A 248 11.06 -16.85 23.07
CA ASP A 248 10.46 -18.06 22.54
C ASP A 248 11.50 -18.96 21.85
N ALA A 249 12.01 -19.93 22.59
CA ALA A 249 12.99 -20.88 22.09
C ALA A 249 12.47 -21.73 20.90
N ARG A 250 11.14 -21.87 20.74
CA ARG A 250 10.55 -22.63 19.64
C ARG A 250 10.87 -22.04 18.26
N ILE A 251 11.12 -20.72 18.22
CA ILE A 251 11.45 -19.96 17.01
C ILE A 251 12.87 -19.40 17.04
N MET A 252 13.72 -19.95 17.92
CA MET A 252 15.13 -19.55 18.08
C MET A 252 15.28 -18.05 18.41
N GLU A 253 14.33 -17.48 19.17
CA GLU A 253 14.47 -16.12 19.69
C GLU A 253 15.67 -16.01 20.60
N LYS A 254 16.51 -15.00 20.38
CA LYS A 254 17.67 -14.70 21.22
C LYS A 254 17.89 -13.20 21.34
N MET A 255 18.67 -12.80 22.33
CA MET A 255 19.12 -11.41 22.43
C MET A 255 19.91 -11.01 21.20
N GLY A 256 19.54 -9.89 20.60
CA GLY A 256 20.25 -9.28 19.46
C GLY A 256 21.07 -8.06 19.85
N GLY A 257 20.81 -7.51 21.03
CA GLY A 257 21.42 -6.32 21.64
C GLY A 257 20.72 -6.00 22.96
N GLU A 258 20.96 -4.83 23.54
CA GLU A 258 20.38 -4.44 24.86
C GLU A 258 18.84 -4.40 24.86
N THR A 259 18.23 -3.99 23.74
CA THR A 259 16.76 -3.90 23.58
C THR A 259 16.28 -4.60 22.31
N GLU A 260 17.07 -5.51 21.79
CA GLU A 260 16.86 -6.15 20.50
C GLU A 260 16.70 -7.65 20.62
N ILE A 261 15.85 -8.21 19.78
CA ILE A 261 15.56 -9.62 19.68
C ILE A 261 15.85 -10.06 18.25
N THR A 262 16.59 -11.16 18.12
CA THR A 262 16.93 -11.75 16.83
C THR A 262 16.20 -13.06 16.64
N ILE A 263 15.65 -13.29 15.44
CA ILE A 263 15.00 -14.52 15.02
C ILE A 263 15.73 -15.04 13.79
N HIS A 264 16.08 -16.33 13.78
CA HIS A 264 16.56 -17.01 12.57
C HIS A 264 15.39 -17.27 11.62
N TYR A 265 15.61 -17.14 10.30
CA TYR A 265 14.61 -17.47 9.30
C TYR A 265 15.12 -18.46 8.27
N ASP A 266 14.29 -19.45 7.94
CA ASP A 266 14.49 -20.35 6.80
C ASP A 266 13.80 -19.81 5.55
N MET A 267 12.79 -18.93 5.73
CA MET A 267 12.31 -17.97 4.73
C MET A 267 11.90 -16.67 5.41
N LEU A 268 12.10 -15.56 4.71
CA LEU A 268 11.70 -14.24 5.14
C LEU A 268 10.86 -13.55 4.06
N HIS A 269 9.57 -13.32 4.36
CA HIS A 269 8.78 -12.38 3.59
C HIS A 269 8.87 -11.00 4.26
N ILE A 270 9.51 -10.06 3.60
CA ILE A 270 9.69 -8.70 4.09
C ILE A 270 8.72 -7.73 3.40
N ALA A 271 7.98 -6.95 4.20
CA ALA A 271 7.39 -5.73 3.70
C ALA A 271 8.45 -4.62 3.83
N PRO A 272 9.08 -4.17 2.74
CA PRO A 272 10.15 -3.19 2.82
C PRO A 272 9.62 -1.85 3.34
N PRO A 273 10.44 -1.04 4.00
CA PRO A 273 10.10 0.35 4.30
C PRO A 273 9.67 1.10 3.05
N GLN A 274 8.71 2.02 3.19
CA GLN A 274 8.15 2.81 2.10
C GLN A 274 8.15 4.29 2.46
N GLN A 275 8.27 5.15 1.46
CA GLN A 275 8.28 6.60 1.64
C GLN A 275 7.75 7.32 0.40
N ALA A 276 7.42 8.61 0.56
CA ALA A 276 7.08 9.44 -0.58
C ALA A 276 8.32 9.66 -1.48
N PRO A 277 8.16 9.89 -2.79
CA PRO A 277 9.28 10.20 -3.68
C PRO A 277 10.09 11.43 -3.22
N ASP A 278 11.39 11.45 -3.54
CA ASP A 278 12.31 12.48 -3.06
C ASP A 278 11.89 13.91 -3.45
N PHE A 279 11.42 14.09 -4.68
CA PHE A 279 10.95 15.40 -5.13
C PHE A 279 9.76 15.93 -4.32
N VAL A 280 8.97 15.05 -3.69
CA VAL A 280 7.91 15.42 -2.74
C VAL A 280 8.49 15.71 -1.37
N ARG A 281 9.30 14.79 -0.82
CA ARG A 281 9.88 14.91 0.53
C ARG A 281 10.73 16.18 0.70
N ASN A 282 11.46 16.54 -0.37
CA ASN A 282 12.37 17.68 -0.38
C ASN A 282 11.69 19.02 -0.74
N SER A 283 10.40 18.99 -1.11
CA SER A 283 9.66 20.20 -1.47
C SER A 283 8.84 20.75 -0.28
N SER A 284 8.35 21.97 -0.45
CA SER A 284 7.47 22.63 0.53
C SER A 284 6.07 22.02 0.59
N VAL A 285 5.67 21.13 -0.32
CA VAL A 285 4.37 20.43 -0.24
C VAL A 285 4.35 19.34 0.81
N SER A 286 5.51 18.89 1.32
CA SER A 286 5.54 17.83 2.31
C SER A 286 5.26 18.34 3.72
N MET A 287 4.55 17.53 4.51
CA MET A 287 4.42 17.71 5.95
C MET A 287 5.80 17.64 6.61
N LYS A 288 6.11 18.60 7.47
CA LYS A 288 7.46 18.73 8.06
C LYS A 288 7.61 17.96 9.38
N GLU A 289 6.51 17.72 10.05
CA GLU A 289 6.48 17.09 11.38
C GLU A 289 5.31 16.08 11.49
N GLY A 290 5.29 15.31 12.58
CA GLY A 290 4.23 14.38 12.90
C GLY A 290 4.24 13.08 12.08
N PRO A 291 3.18 12.26 12.20
CA PRO A 291 3.10 10.93 11.56
C PRO A 291 3.11 10.95 10.02
N GLY A 292 2.72 12.09 9.43
CA GLY A 292 2.72 12.31 7.99
C GLY A 292 3.99 12.97 7.45
N LYS A 293 5.06 13.08 8.24
CA LYS A 293 6.32 13.70 7.81
C LYS A 293 6.82 13.13 6.49
N GLY A 294 7.10 14.01 5.53
CA GLY A 294 7.58 13.64 4.20
C GLY A 294 6.49 13.32 3.17
N TRP A 295 5.24 13.11 3.58
CA TRP A 295 4.08 12.93 2.70
C TRP A 295 3.43 14.28 2.39
N VAL A 296 2.61 14.36 1.33
CA VAL A 296 1.97 15.63 0.93
C VAL A 296 0.96 16.09 1.99
N ASP A 297 1.13 17.32 2.45
CA ASP A 297 0.35 17.95 3.51
C ASP A 297 -1.01 18.45 2.98
N VAL A 298 -2.07 17.71 3.24
CA VAL A 298 -3.43 18.04 2.77
C VAL A 298 -4.44 18.10 3.91
N ASP A 299 -5.48 18.88 3.71
CA ASP A 299 -6.70 18.77 4.50
C ASP A 299 -7.32 17.37 4.28
N ILE A 300 -7.58 16.66 5.36
CA ILE A 300 -7.98 15.24 5.32
C ILE A 300 -9.37 15.02 4.69
N ASN A 301 -10.19 16.03 4.62
CA ASN A 301 -11.53 15.97 4.05
C ASN A 301 -11.57 16.48 2.61
N THR A 302 -11.02 17.66 2.33
CA THR A 302 -11.09 18.28 0.99
C THR A 302 -10.02 17.78 0.04
N LEU A 303 -8.92 17.19 0.56
CA LEU A 303 -7.74 16.74 -0.16
C LEU A 303 -6.96 17.88 -0.86
N GLN A 304 -7.26 19.14 -0.50
CA GLN A 304 -6.52 20.31 -0.91
C GLN A 304 -5.29 20.48 -0.03
N HIS A 305 -4.18 20.94 -0.59
CA HIS A 305 -2.98 21.24 0.17
C HIS A 305 -3.21 22.43 1.12
N LEU A 306 -2.73 22.33 2.38
CA LEU A 306 -3.02 23.32 3.41
C LEU A 306 -2.44 24.73 3.12
N ARG A 307 -1.33 24.82 2.37
CA ARG A 307 -0.62 26.07 2.06
C ARG A 307 -0.72 26.53 0.61
N PHE A 308 -0.94 25.62 -0.32
CA PHE A 308 -1.01 25.89 -1.75
C PHE A 308 -2.41 25.58 -2.27
N PRO A 309 -3.29 26.59 -2.37
CA PRO A 309 -4.72 26.35 -2.64
C PRO A 309 -5.00 25.78 -4.04
N ASN A 310 -4.05 25.87 -4.97
CA ASN A 310 -4.16 25.27 -6.31
C ASN A 310 -3.54 23.87 -6.40
N VAL A 311 -3.11 23.28 -5.28
CA VAL A 311 -2.52 21.96 -5.20
C VAL A 311 -3.46 21.01 -4.46
N PHE A 312 -3.69 19.83 -5.03
CA PHE A 312 -4.43 18.71 -4.42
C PHE A 312 -3.55 17.47 -4.39
N SER A 313 -3.84 16.56 -3.47
CA SER A 313 -3.16 15.27 -3.46
C SER A 313 -4.08 14.15 -2.99
N LEU A 314 -3.85 12.95 -3.54
CA LEU A 314 -4.58 11.75 -3.17
C LEU A 314 -3.74 10.48 -3.39
N GLY A 315 -4.27 9.36 -2.93
CA GLY A 315 -3.60 8.06 -3.02
C GLY A 315 -2.45 7.93 -2.03
N ASP A 316 -1.46 7.12 -2.37
CA ASP A 316 -0.44 6.72 -1.42
C ASP A 316 0.47 7.87 -0.96
N VAL A 317 0.63 8.92 -1.76
CA VAL A 317 1.51 10.05 -1.44
C VAL A 317 0.91 11.04 -0.45
N ALA A 318 -0.42 11.07 -0.29
CA ALA A 318 -1.10 11.99 0.62
C ALA A 318 -0.92 11.58 2.10
N ALA A 319 -0.70 12.58 2.96
CA ALA A 319 -0.61 12.41 4.42
C ALA A 319 -2.01 12.25 5.03
N LEU A 320 -2.62 11.07 4.87
CA LEU A 320 -3.96 10.78 5.36
C LEU A 320 -3.92 9.71 6.46
N PRO A 321 -4.66 9.88 7.57
CA PRO A 321 -4.71 8.92 8.67
C PRO A 321 -5.62 7.71 8.33
N THR A 322 -5.38 7.09 7.18
CA THR A 322 -6.10 5.91 6.71
C THR A 322 -5.19 5.01 5.88
N ALA A 323 -5.63 3.79 5.58
CA ALA A 323 -4.83 2.86 4.79
C ALA A 323 -4.70 3.31 3.33
N LYS A 324 -3.47 3.25 2.80
CA LYS A 324 -3.12 3.56 1.42
C LYS A 324 -3.56 2.41 0.49
N THR A 325 -4.75 2.55 -0.13
CA THR A 325 -5.38 1.50 -0.95
C THR A 325 -6.03 2.05 -2.21
N GLY A 326 -6.19 1.19 -3.22
CA GLY A 326 -6.96 1.55 -4.42
C GLY A 326 -8.45 1.82 -4.13
N ALA A 327 -9.01 1.18 -3.10
CA ALA A 327 -10.37 1.45 -2.65
C ALA A 327 -10.53 2.86 -2.07
N ALA A 328 -9.53 3.33 -1.31
CA ALA A 328 -9.48 4.72 -0.83
C ALA A 328 -9.45 5.70 -2.03
N VAL A 329 -8.60 5.46 -3.02
CA VAL A 329 -8.52 6.29 -4.23
C VAL A 329 -9.88 6.40 -4.93
N ARG A 330 -10.68 5.33 -5.00
CA ARG A 330 -12.02 5.35 -5.59
C ARG A 330 -12.94 6.39 -4.92
N LYS A 331 -12.79 6.61 -3.62
CA LYS A 331 -13.57 7.61 -2.87
C LYS A 331 -12.89 8.99 -2.83
N GLN A 332 -11.57 9.04 -2.93
CA GLN A 332 -10.80 10.29 -2.95
C GLN A 332 -10.88 11.04 -4.28
N ALA A 333 -10.83 10.32 -5.41
CA ALA A 333 -10.80 10.94 -6.73
C ALA A 333 -12.02 11.84 -7.02
N PRO A 334 -13.28 11.43 -6.73
CA PRO A 334 -14.45 12.32 -6.90
C PRO A 334 -14.35 13.60 -6.07
N VAL A 335 -13.78 13.51 -4.86
CA VAL A 335 -13.61 14.67 -3.96
C VAL A 335 -12.61 15.66 -4.54
N VAL A 336 -11.44 15.19 -4.99
CA VAL A 336 -10.43 16.02 -5.66
C VAL A 336 -11.03 16.67 -6.91
N VAL A 337 -11.69 15.91 -7.77
CA VAL A 337 -12.27 16.40 -9.01
C VAL A 337 -13.35 17.46 -8.73
N GLY A 338 -14.27 17.18 -7.81
CA GLY A 338 -15.34 18.11 -7.46
C GLY A 338 -14.81 19.42 -6.88
N ASN A 339 -13.88 19.33 -5.91
CA ASN A 339 -13.30 20.48 -5.25
C ASN A 339 -12.40 21.31 -6.20
N LEU A 340 -11.64 20.65 -7.07
CA LEU A 340 -10.82 21.32 -8.09
C LEU A 340 -11.69 22.10 -9.10
N LEU A 341 -12.72 21.46 -9.66
CA LEU A 341 -13.61 22.13 -10.61
C LEU A 341 -14.37 23.30 -9.97
N HIS A 342 -14.79 23.15 -8.70
CA HIS A 342 -15.42 24.24 -7.95
C HIS A 342 -14.43 25.40 -7.73
N LEU A 343 -13.19 25.10 -7.34
CA LEU A 343 -12.13 26.11 -7.17
C LEU A 343 -11.83 26.86 -8.47
N MET A 344 -11.77 26.14 -9.61
CA MET A 344 -11.55 26.75 -10.93
C MET A 344 -12.64 27.79 -11.24
N LYS A 345 -13.89 27.45 -10.93
CA LYS A 345 -15.06 28.28 -11.25
C LYS A 345 -15.24 29.45 -10.27
N THR A 346 -15.05 29.22 -8.97
CA THR A 346 -15.47 30.15 -7.90
C THR A 346 -14.29 30.79 -7.16
N LYS A 347 -13.07 30.31 -7.37
CA LYS A 347 -11.86 30.67 -6.62
C LYS A 347 -11.93 30.27 -5.13
N LYS A 348 -12.87 29.42 -4.76
CA LYS A 348 -12.99 28.83 -3.41
C LYS A 348 -12.98 27.31 -3.52
N VAL A 349 -12.43 26.62 -2.50
CA VAL A 349 -12.48 25.16 -2.44
C VAL A 349 -13.94 24.68 -2.36
N GLY A 350 -14.24 23.54 -2.95
CA GLY A 350 -15.57 22.95 -2.89
C GLY A 350 -15.87 22.29 -1.54
N GLU A 351 -17.11 21.86 -1.37
CA GLU A 351 -17.62 21.28 -0.13
C GLU A 351 -17.59 19.73 -0.09
N MET A 352 -17.08 19.11 -1.16
CA MET A 352 -16.98 17.63 -1.19
C MET A 352 -15.97 17.15 -0.15
N LYS A 353 -16.37 16.11 0.61
CA LYS A 353 -15.55 15.60 1.71
C LYS A 353 -15.23 14.11 1.52
N TYR A 354 -14.00 13.78 1.83
CA TYR A 354 -13.53 12.41 2.03
C TYR A 354 -13.56 12.11 3.54
N GLU A 355 -14.14 10.99 3.93
CA GLU A 355 -14.32 10.61 5.34
C GLU A 355 -13.35 9.50 5.78
N GLY A 356 -12.29 9.28 5.01
CA GLY A 356 -11.27 8.30 5.37
C GLY A 356 -11.56 6.87 4.94
N TYR A 357 -12.60 6.65 4.11
CA TYR A 357 -12.94 5.29 3.64
C TYR A 357 -11.74 4.59 3.03
N SER A 358 -11.52 3.38 3.50
CA SER A 358 -10.56 2.44 2.90
C SER A 358 -11.12 1.02 2.99
N SER A 359 -10.60 0.15 2.14
CA SER A 359 -10.95 -1.26 2.17
C SER A 359 -9.69 -2.11 2.04
N CYS A 360 -9.62 -3.12 2.88
CA CYS A 360 -8.59 -4.14 2.84
C CYS A 360 -9.25 -5.52 2.66
N PRO A 361 -9.35 -6.03 1.41
CA PRO A 361 -9.81 -7.40 1.16
C PRO A 361 -8.77 -8.39 1.71
N LEU A 362 -8.93 -8.80 2.98
CA LEU A 362 -8.00 -9.67 3.70
C LEU A 362 -8.21 -11.12 3.28
N VAL A 363 -7.41 -11.57 2.32
CA VAL A 363 -7.37 -12.99 1.93
C VAL A 363 -6.74 -13.77 3.06
N THR A 364 -7.52 -14.67 3.66
CA THR A 364 -7.11 -15.47 4.82
C THR A 364 -6.79 -16.91 4.45
N GLY A 365 -6.89 -17.25 3.17
CA GLY A 365 -6.56 -18.55 2.63
C GLY A 365 -7.00 -18.70 1.18
N TYR A 366 -6.73 -19.85 0.59
CA TYR A 366 -7.23 -20.18 -0.73
C TYR A 366 -8.77 -20.34 -0.66
N SER A 367 -9.47 -19.47 -1.39
CA SER A 367 -10.94 -19.40 -1.40
C SER A 367 -11.57 -18.79 -0.13
N LYS A 368 -10.82 -18.05 0.68
CA LYS A 368 -11.31 -17.41 1.90
C LYS A 368 -10.88 -15.96 1.97
N MET A 369 -11.78 -15.08 2.35
CA MET A 369 -11.50 -13.65 2.50
C MET A 369 -12.42 -13.00 3.53
N VAL A 370 -11.85 -12.11 4.34
CA VAL A 370 -12.56 -11.12 5.16
C VAL A 370 -12.51 -9.79 4.42
N LEU A 371 -13.67 -9.15 4.19
CA LEU A 371 -13.73 -7.85 3.54
C LEU A 371 -13.76 -6.74 4.60
N ALA A 372 -12.58 -6.25 4.97
CA ALA A 372 -12.47 -5.17 5.94
C ALA A 372 -12.65 -3.82 5.25
N GLU A 373 -13.74 -3.12 5.57
CA GLU A 373 -14.05 -1.77 5.13
C GLU A 373 -14.20 -0.87 6.36
N PHE A 374 -13.56 0.28 6.32
CA PHE A 374 -13.47 1.20 7.45
C PHE A 374 -13.21 2.62 6.99
N LYS A 375 -13.40 3.58 7.88
CA LYS A 375 -13.11 5.00 7.70
C LYS A 375 -12.17 5.52 8.78
N TYR A 376 -12.00 6.84 8.87
CA TYR A 376 -11.15 7.46 9.90
C TYR A 376 -11.48 6.90 11.29
N ASP A 377 -10.51 6.94 12.19
CA ASP A 377 -10.56 6.43 13.56
C ASP A 377 -10.84 4.92 13.68
N ASN A 378 -10.53 4.17 12.60
CA ASN A 378 -10.77 2.72 12.52
C ASN A 378 -12.24 2.33 12.74
N VAL A 379 -13.16 3.20 12.39
CA VAL A 379 -14.59 2.89 12.45
C VAL A 379 -14.96 2.01 11.27
N ARG A 380 -15.63 0.87 11.54
CA ARG A 380 -16.15 -0.02 10.51
C ARG A 380 -17.14 0.72 9.61
N ASP A 381 -16.98 0.59 8.29
CA ASP A 381 -17.79 1.24 7.26
C ASP A 381 -18.07 0.27 6.10
N SER A 382 -18.65 -0.88 6.44
CA SER A 382 -18.95 -1.94 5.47
C SER A 382 -20.05 -1.50 4.50
N ASP A 383 -19.89 -1.86 3.22
CA ASP A 383 -20.90 -1.58 2.19
C ASP A 383 -22.27 -2.14 2.61
N PRO A 384 -23.31 -1.29 2.71
CA PRO A 384 -24.64 -1.71 3.20
C PRO A 384 -25.28 -2.81 2.33
N LEU A 385 -25.09 -2.75 1.00
CA LEU A 385 -25.67 -3.75 0.09
C LEU A 385 -25.01 -5.11 0.29
N ILE A 386 -23.69 -5.15 0.38
CA ILE A 386 -22.93 -6.40 0.62
C ILE A 386 -23.28 -6.94 2.01
N SER A 387 -23.30 -6.08 3.03
CA SER A 387 -23.53 -6.47 4.42
C SER A 387 -24.94 -7.00 4.70
N THR A 388 -25.91 -6.68 3.83
CA THR A 388 -27.27 -7.25 3.92
C THR A 388 -27.27 -8.76 3.64
N PHE A 389 -26.37 -9.23 2.78
CA PHE A 389 -26.33 -10.64 2.35
C PHE A 389 -25.19 -11.44 2.97
N VAL A 390 -24.11 -10.77 3.39
CA VAL A 390 -22.87 -11.42 3.81
C VAL A 390 -22.30 -10.72 5.03
N ASP A 391 -21.95 -11.47 6.08
CA ASP A 391 -21.16 -10.93 7.18
C ASP A 391 -19.71 -10.75 6.73
N THR A 392 -19.35 -9.51 6.36
CA THR A 392 -18.03 -9.14 5.83
C THR A 392 -16.92 -9.27 6.86
N SER A 393 -17.25 -9.40 8.16
CA SER A 393 -16.28 -9.60 9.24
C SER A 393 -15.79 -11.04 9.36
N LYS A 394 -16.41 -11.98 8.65
CA LYS A 394 -16.06 -13.40 8.65
C LYS A 394 -15.42 -13.84 7.33
N GLU A 395 -14.74 -15.00 7.36
CA GLU A 395 -14.23 -15.63 6.15
C GLU A 395 -15.37 -16.02 5.21
N GLN A 396 -15.34 -15.49 3.97
CA GLN A 396 -16.36 -15.73 2.95
C GLN A 396 -15.76 -16.15 1.62
N TYR A 397 -16.32 -17.19 1.01
CA TYR A 397 -15.96 -17.63 -0.34
C TYR A 397 -16.39 -16.62 -1.41
N SER A 398 -17.61 -16.06 -1.28
CA SER A 398 -18.12 -15.05 -2.20
C SER A 398 -17.23 -13.81 -2.28
N MET A 399 -16.66 -13.38 -1.16
CA MET A 399 -15.74 -12.25 -1.10
C MET A 399 -14.39 -12.58 -1.77
N TRP A 400 -13.93 -13.83 -1.69
CA TRP A 400 -12.76 -14.27 -2.43
C TRP A 400 -13.00 -14.24 -3.94
N LEU A 401 -14.18 -14.68 -4.42
CA LEU A 401 -14.56 -14.55 -5.83
C LEU A 401 -14.64 -13.09 -6.27
N LEU A 402 -15.21 -12.21 -5.43
CA LEU A 402 -15.21 -10.76 -5.64
C LEU A 402 -13.78 -10.25 -5.87
N LYS A 403 -12.85 -10.60 -4.97
CA LYS A 403 -11.44 -10.20 -5.02
C LYS A 403 -10.74 -10.67 -6.28
N LYS A 404 -10.94 -11.93 -6.66
CA LYS A 404 -10.18 -12.55 -7.74
C LYS A 404 -10.69 -12.16 -9.12
N TYR A 405 -12.00 -12.00 -9.29
CA TYR A 405 -12.62 -11.87 -10.61
C TYR A 405 -13.32 -10.52 -10.84
N VAL A 406 -14.00 -9.98 -9.83
CA VAL A 406 -14.83 -8.79 -10.01
C VAL A 406 -14.00 -7.52 -9.82
N LEU A 407 -13.23 -7.40 -8.74
CA LEU A 407 -12.44 -6.19 -8.46
C LEU A 407 -11.43 -5.84 -9.57
N PRO A 408 -10.71 -6.81 -10.22
CA PRO A 408 -9.86 -6.47 -11.35
C PRO A 408 -10.63 -5.85 -12.52
N ARG A 409 -11.81 -6.38 -12.85
CA ARG A 409 -12.67 -5.82 -13.92
C ARG A 409 -13.17 -4.43 -13.57
N MET A 410 -13.66 -4.24 -12.33
CA MET A 410 -14.08 -2.92 -11.85
C MET A 410 -12.94 -1.91 -11.92
N TYR A 411 -11.73 -2.33 -11.59
CA TYR A 411 -10.53 -1.49 -11.67
C TYR A 411 -10.25 -1.04 -13.11
N TRP A 412 -10.08 -2.01 -14.04
CA TRP A 412 -9.68 -1.75 -15.41
C TRP A 412 -10.77 -1.06 -16.24
N ASP A 413 -12.03 -1.48 -16.09
CA ASP A 413 -13.11 -1.10 -17.02
C ASP A 413 -14.01 0.02 -16.45
N MET A 414 -13.94 0.27 -15.13
CA MET A 414 -14.75 1.32 -14.51
C MET A 414 -13.88 2.40 -13.87
N MET A 415 -13.04 2.06 -12.89
CA MET A 415 -12.30 3.04 -12.09
C MET A 415 -11.33 3.86 -12.96
N LEU A 416 -10.45 3.20 -13.71
CA LEU A 416 -9.51 3.89 -14.62
C LEU A 416 -10.19 4.58 -15.81
N ARG A 417 -11.48 4.32 -16.04
CA ARG A 417 -12.32 5.02 -17.03
C ARG A 417 -13.15 6.14 -16.41
N GLY A 418 -12.94 6.46 -15.13
CA GLY A 418 -13.66 7.51 -14.40
C GLY A 418 -15.14 7.20 -14.18
N ARG A 419 -15.54 5.93 -14.11
CA ARG A 419 -16.94 5.47 -13.99
C ARG A 419 -17.29 4.90 -12.62
N ALA A 420 -16.36 4.89 -11.67
CA ALA A 420 -16.55 4.35 -10.32
C ALA A 420 -16.00 5.32 -9.27
#